data_5696aa88508c35433fe008810e8e9fe8
#
_entry.id   5696aa88508c35433fe008810e8e9fe8
#
_cell.length_a   1.000
_cell.length_b   1.000
_cell.length_c   1.000
_cell.angle_alpha   90.00
_cell.angle_beta   90.00
_cell.angle_gamma   90.00
#
_symmetry.space_group_name_H-M   'P 1'
#
loop_
_entity.id
_entity.type
_entity.pdbx_description
1 polymer ?
#
loop_
_entity_poly.entity_id
_entity_poly.type
_entity_poly.pdbx_seq_one_letter_code
_entity_poly.pdbx_strand_id
1 'polypeptide(L)'
;MNKTWIAVAVATASSLLAGCTTTSPDVISRNDAQRMATVVDAVVLSTRPVVVDGTQSGIGAAVGSVAGGVAGSSVGGSREAIVVGVLGAVLGGVIGNAVERTGTREEAVEVLVQLKNGERRSVVQAKAGESLVAGDAVILVTTGGKVRVTKAPAVVTPVGALPKSS
;
A
#
# COMPACT_ATOMS: atom_id res chain seq x y z
N MET A 1 20.56 33.19 -14.59
CA MET A 1 20.38 31.86 -14.03
C MET A 1 20.34 30.88 -15.21
N ASN A 2 21.36 30.06 -15.40
CA ASN A 2 21.54 29.29 -16.64
C ASN A 2 20.51 28.15 -16.72
N LYS A 3 19.89 27.95 -17.89
CA LYS A 3 18.88 26.89 -18.15
C LYS A 3 19.37 25.50 -17.75
N THR A 4 20.69 25.27 -17.74
CA THR A 4 21.33 24.02 -17.29
C THR A 4 21.16 23.74 -15.81
N TRP A 5 21.19 24.75 -14.93
CA TRP A 5 20.99 24.57 -13.48
C TRP A 5 19.56 24.19 -13.13
N ILE A 6 18.60 24.75 -13.87
CA ILE A 6 17.17 24.40 -13.70
C ILE A 6 16.92 22.96 -14.14
N ALA A 7 17.50 22.53 -15.26
CA ALA A 7 17.39 21.15 -15.74
C ALA A 7 17.99 20.12 -14.75
N VAL A 8 19.15 20.44 -14.15
CA VAL A 8 19.78 19.60 -13.12
C VAL A 8 18.92 19.54 -11.86
N ALA A 9 18.37 20.66 -11.39
CA ALA A 9 17.51 20.70 -10.22
C ALA A 9 16.22 19.88 -10.41
N VAL A 10 15.60 19.96 -11.59
CA VAL A 10 14.41 19.18 -11.95
C VAL A 10 14.74 17.69 -12.06
N ALA A 11 15.87 17.31 -12.63
CA ALA A 11 16.29 15.93 -12.74
C ALA A 11 16.60 15.31 -11.37
N THR A 12 17.21 16.10 -10.45
CA THR A 12 17.49 15.63 -9.07
C THR A 12 16.20 15.51 -8.25
N ALA A 13 15.24 16.40 -8.42
CA ALA A 13 13.94 16.33 -7.75
C ALA A 13 13.12 15.11 -8.22
N SER A 14 13.20 14.75 -9.51
CA SER A 14 12.49 13.60 -10.07
C SER A 14 13.04 12.25 -9.56
N SER A 15 14.32 12.16 -9.23
CA SER A 15 14.93 10.93 -8.72
C SER A 15 14.61 10.64 -7.25
N LEU A 16 14.14 11.63 -6.48
CA LEU A 16 13.75 11.48 -5.07
C LEU A 16 12.32 10.97 -4.88
N LEU A 17 11.50 10.91 -5.94
CA LEU A 17 10.10 10.45 -5.87
C LEU A 17 9.91 8.94 -6.07
N ALA A 18 10.97 8.16 -6.21
CA ALA A 18 10.88 6.71 -6.47
C ALA A 18 10.62 5.84 -5.22
N GLY A 19 10.05 6.39 -4.16
CA GLY A 19 9.73 5.69 -2.92
C GLY A 19 8.28 5.20 -2.87
N CYS A 20 7.84 4.34 -3.79
CA CYS A 20 6.55 3.67 -3.65
C CYS A 20 6.63 2.59 -2.55
N THR A 21 6.01 2.82 -1.40
CA THR A 21 5.74 1.76 -0.43
C THR A 21 4.51 0.98 -0.90
N THR A 22 4.72 -0.18 -1.50
CA THR A 22 3.65 -1.10 -1.85
C THR A 22 3.17 -1.84 -0.60
N THR A 23 1.86 -1.90 -0.38
CA THR A 23 1.21 -2.69 0.67
C THR A 23 1.08 -4.16 0.25
N SER A 24 2.04 -4.68 -0.52
CA SER A 24 2.02 -6.06 -0.97
C SER A 24 2.04 -7.02 0.22
N PRO A 25 1.14 -8.02 0.27
CA PRO A 25 1.12 -9.02 1.32
C PRO A 25 2.38 -9.90 1.33
N ASP A 26 3.14 -9.90 0.25
CA ASP A 26 4.37 -10.68 0.09
C ASP A 26 5.62 -9.92 0.54
N VAL A 27 5.49 -8.63 0.87
CA VAL A 27 6.59 -7.82 1.39
C VAL A 27 6.52 -7.76 2.91
N ILE A 28 7.45 -8.46 3.55
CA ILE A 28 7.60 -8.48 5.02
C ILE A 28 8.55 -7.36 5.43
N SER A 29 8.12 -6.53 6.38
CA SER A 29 8.97 -5.47 6.91
C SER A 29 10.19 -6.07 7.64
N ARG A 30 11.33 -5.37 7.61
CA ARG A 30 12.55 -5.84 8.29
C ARG A 30 12.33 -6.03 9.80
N ASN A 31 11.44 -5.25 10.41
CA ASN A 31 11.12 -5.35 11.82
C ASN A 31 10.22 -6.56 12.16
N ASP A 32 9.49 -7.09 11.17
CA ASP A 32 8.62 -8.26 11.32
C ASP A 32 9.32 -9.55 10.91
N ALA A 33 10.50 -9.44 10.27
CA ALA A 33 11.35 -10.59 9.99
C ALA A 33 11.89 -11.19 11.30
N GLN A 34 12.05 -12.51 11.33
CA GLN A 34 12.52 -13.28 12.50
C GLN A 34 11.55 -13.27 13.69
N ARG A 35 10.30 -12.88 13.51
CA ARG A 35 9.24 -13.02 14.52
C ARG A 35 8.36 -14.24 14.22
N MET A 36 7.91 -14.92 15.27
CA MET A 36 6.91 -15.97 15.10
C MET A 36 5.58 -15.36 14.68
N ALA A 37 5.01 -15.90 13.62
CA ALA A 37 3.65 -15.57 13.18
C ALA A 37 2.65 -16.52 13.81
N THR A 38 1.48 -15.99 14.17
CA THR A 38 0.35 -16.84 14.56
C THR A 38 -0.37 -17.31 13.30
N VAL A 39 -0.62 -18.61 13.21
CA VAL A 39 -1.31 -19.22 12.07
C VAL A 39 -2.61 -19.84 12.54
N VAL A 40 -3.71 -19.53 11.86
CA VAL A 40 -5.04 -20.05 12.18
C VAL A 40 -5.67 -20.60 10.91
N ASP A 41 -6.17 -21.84 10.96
CA ASP A 41 -6.86 -22.44 9.83
C ASP A 41 -8.28 -21.90 9.67
N ALA A 42 -8.68 -21.73 8.43
CA ALA A 42 -10.01 -21.24 8.08
C ALA A 42 -10.45 -21.77 6.69
N VAL A 43 -11.69 -21.46 6.34
CA VAL A 43 -12.26 -21.75 5.01
C VAL A 43 -12.80 -20.44 4.44
N VAL A 44 -12.54 -20.19 3.15
CA VAL A 44 -13.07 -19.03 2.44
C VAL A 44 -14.57 -19.19 2.23
N LEU A 45 -15.35 -18.21 2.67
CA LEU A 45 -16.79 -18.16 2.42
C LEU A 45 -17.11 -17.39 1.13
N SER A 46 -16.44 -16.26 0.92
CA SER A 46 -16.59 -15.44 -0.27
C SER A 46 -15.40 -14.52 -0.47
N THR A 47 -15.21 -14.08 -1.70
CA THR A 47 -14.23 -13.06 -2.06
C THR A 47 -14.91 -11.94 -2.83
N ARG A 48 -14.51 -10.69 -2.58
CA ARG A 48 -15.06 -9.52 -3.24
C ARG A 48 -13.92 -8.56 -3.63
N PRO A 49 -13.84 -8.10 -4.89
CA PRO A 49 -12.91 -7.05 -5.26
C PRO A 49 -13.30 -5.74 -4.54
N VAL A 50 -12.33 -5.07 -3.99
CA VAL A 50 -12.49 -3.77 -3.32
C VAL A 50 -11.35 -2.85 -3.73
N VAL A 51 -11.55 -1.56 -3.57
CA VAL A 51 -10.50 -0.56 -3.76
C VAL A 51 -10.15 0.02 -2.40
N VAL A 52 -8.89 -0.05 -2.03
CA VAL A 52 -8.38 0.65 -0.85
C VAL A 52 -8.09 2.09 -1.27
N ASP A 53 -8.72 3.03 -0.58
CA ASP A 53 -8.54 4.46 -0.90
C ASP A 53 -7.09 4.88 -0.61
N GLY A 54 -6.61 5.83 -1.42
CA GLY A 54 -5.25 6.30 -1.30
C GLY A 54 -4.99 7.09 -0.01
N THR A 55 -3.75 7.15 0.37
CA THR A 55 -3.31 7.92 1.53
C THR A 55 -3.35 9.43 1.27
N GLN A 56 -3.60 10.19 2.30
CA GLN A 56 -3.49 11.65 2.34
C GLN A 56 -2.49 12.02 3.44
N SER A 57 -1.23 11.76 3.19
CA SER A 57 -0.17 12.08 4.15
C SER A 57 0.15 13.58 4.19
N GLY A 58 -0.33 14.34 3.20
CA GLY A 58 -0.02 15.75 3.01
C GLY A 58 1.30 15.99 2.27
N ILE A 59 2.05 14.94 1.95
CA ILE A 59 3.31 15.06 1.19
C ILE A 59 3.02 15.62 -0.20
N GLY A 60 1.98 15.12 -0.89
CA GLY A 60 1.55 15.61 -2.18
C GLY A 60 1.18 17.09 -2.15
N ALA A 61 0.46 17.51 -1.10
CA ALA A 61 0.11 18.91 -0.90
C ALA A 61 1.36 19.77 -0.65
N ALA A 62 2.29 19.32 0.18
CA ALA A 62 3.53 20.04 0.48
C ALA A 62 4.40 20.22 -0.78
N VAL A 63 4.64 19.12 -1.51
CA VAL A 63 5.43 19.15 -2.76
C VAL A 63 4.73 19.99 -3.82
N GLY A 64 3.41 19.82 -3.97
CA GLY A 64 2.61 20.60 -4.92
C GLY A 64 2.63 22.09 -4.60
N SER A 65 2.55 22.47 -3.32
CA SER A 65 2.62 23.87 -2.89
C SER A 65 3.99 24.50 -3.20
N VAL A 66 5.08 23.80 -2.93
CA VAL A 66 6.42 24.29 -3.26
C VAL A 66 6.58 24.43 -4.77
N ALA A 67 6.22 23.43 -5.53
CA ALA A 67 6.33 23.47 -7.01
C ALA A 67 5.46 24.57 -7.62
N GLY A 68 4.20 24.68 -7.16
CA GLY A 68 3.26 25.72 -7.60
C GLY A 68 3.71 27.12 -7.22
N GLY A 69 4.25 27.29 -6.00
CA GLY A 69 4.79 28.55 -5.52
C GLY A 69 5.99 29.03 -6.33
N VAL A 70 6.95 28.15 -6.61
CA VAL A 70 8.12 28.44 -7.43
C VAL A 70 7.71 28.78 -8.86
N ALA A 71 6.83 27.98 -9.47
CA ALA A 71 6.33 28.23 -10.82
C ALA A 71 5.57 29.54 -10.89
N GLY A 72 4.69 29.81 -9.92
CA GLY A 72 3.94 31.07 -9.84
C GLY A 72 4.82 32.29 -9.66
N SER A 73 5.85 32.22 -8.81
CA SER A 73 6.77 33.33 -8.55
C SER A 73 7.68 33.65 -9.73
N SER A 74 7.78 32.78 -10.72
CA SER A 74 8.55 33.02 -11.93
C SER A 74 7.79 33.91 -12.97
N VAL A 75 6.52 34.20 -12.72
CA VAL A 75 5.64 34.99 -13.61
C VAL A 75 5.40 36.36 -13.01
N GLY A 76 5.75 37.41 -13.75
CA GLY A 76 5.47 38.80 -13.39
C GLY A 76 6.62 39.56 -12.73
N GLY A 77 6.40 40.83 -12.38
CA GLY A 77 7.33 41.69 -11.65
C GLY A 77 7.32 41.41 -10.15
N SER A 78 8.24 42.05 -9.38
CA SER A 78 8.51 41.73 -7.98
C SER A 78 7.29 41.64 -7.04
N ARG A 79 6.28 42.50 -7.25
CA ARG A 79 5.05 42.46 -6.42
C ARG A 79 4.03 41.44 -6.92
N GLU A 80 3.91 41.35 -8.23
CA GLU A 80 3.01 40.41 -8.91
C GLU A 80 3.48 38.97 -8.70
N ALA A 81 4.80 38.73 -8.75
CA ALA A 81 5.40 37.42 -8.51
C ALA A 81 5.04 36.82 -7.12
N ILE A 82 4.92 37.68 -6.09
CA ILE A 82 4.51 37.21 -4.75
C ILE A 82 3.06 36.73 -4.76
N VAL A 83 2.15 37.49 -5.36
CA VAL A 83 0.72 37.13 -5.40
C VAL A 83 0.52 35.86 -6.24
N VAL A 84 1.13 35.80 -7.41
CA VAL A 84 1.05 34.62 -8.30
C VAL A 84 1.72 33.42 -7.66
N GLY A 85 2.82 33.60 -6.93
CA GLY A 85 3.48 32.54 -6.16
C GLY A 85 2.60 31.95 -5.07
N VAL A 86 1.90 32.80 -4.30
CA VAL A 86 0.94 32.33 -3.24
C VAL A 86 -0.23 31.58 -3.88
N LEU A 87 -0.82 32.10 -4.93
CA LEU A 87 -1.90 31.41 -5.65
C LEU A 87 -1.42 30.08 -6.25
N GLY A 88 -0.23 30.06 -6.83
CA GLY A 88 0.40 28.86 -7.37
C GLY A 88 0.66 27.81 -6.28
N ALA A 89 1.09 28.23 -5.09
CA ALA A 89 1.28 27.33 -3.96
C ALA A 89 -0.04 26.68 -3.50
N VAL A 90 -1.12 27.47 -3.40
CA VAL A 90 -2.43 26.96 -3.02
C VAL A 90 -2.97 25.95 -4.05
N LEU A 91 -2.95 26.32 -5.31
CA LEU A 91 -3.41 25.46 -6.40
C LEU A 91 -2.53 24.20 -6.52
N GLY A 92 -1.23 24.36 -6.43
CA GLY A 92 -0.27 23.25 -6.45
C GLY A 92 -0.49 22.27 -5.29
N GLY A 93 -0.79 22.79 -4.09
CA GLY A 93 -1.11 21.97 -2.93
C GLY A 93 -2.38 21.13 -3.12
N VAL A 94 -3.45 21.72 -3.66
CA VAL A 94 -4.70 21.01 -3.95
C VAL A 94 -4.49 19.92 -5.00
N ILE A 95 -3.81 20.26 -6.09
CA ILE A 95 -3.52 19.30 -7.17
C ILE A 95 -2.59 18.19 -6.64
N GLY A 96 -1.54 18.52 -5.92
CA GLY A 96 -0.60 17.56 -5.35
C GLY A 96 -1.26 16.57 -4.41
N ASN A 97 -2.18 17.04 -3.56
CA ASN A 97 -2.98 16.17 -2.68
C ASN A 97 -3.91 15.22 -3.48
N ALA A 98 -4.54 15.71 -4.55
CA ALA A 98 -5.38 14.89 -5.41
C ALA A 98 -4.57 13.81 -6.14
N VAL A 99 -3.38 14.16 -6.63
CA VAL A 99 -2.44 13.23 -7.28
C VAL A 99 -1.95 12.17 -6.31
N GLU A 100 -1.58 12.56 -5.08
CA GLU A 100 -1.19 11.62 -4.02
C GLU A 100 -2.28 10.59 -3.77
N ARG A 101 -3.51 11.06 -3.53
CA ARG A 101 -4.64 10.19 -3.24
C ARG A 101 -4.96 9.23 -4.39
N THR A 102 -4.90 9.71 -5.62
CA THR A 102 -5.19 8.88 -6.80
C THR A 102 -4.07 7.89 -7.08
N GLY A 103 -2.82 8.33 -6.95
CA GLY A 103 -1.63 7.51 -7.22
C GLY A 103 -1.36 6.44 -6.16
N THR A 104 -1.94 6.57 -4.96
CA THR A 104 -1.77 5.59 -3.88
C THR A 104 -2.99 4.68 -3.69
N ARG A 105 -4.00 4.76 -4.56
CA ARG A 105 -5.11 3.80 -4.59
C ARG A 105 -4.60 2.42 -4.99
N GLU A 106 -5.09 1.40 -4.30
CA GLU A 106 -4.68 0.03 -4.53
C GLU A 106 -5.90 -0.88 -4.71
N GLU A 107 -5.84 -1.74 -5.74
CA GLU A 107 -6.82 -2.82 -5.89
C GLU A 107 -6.55 -3.90 -4.86
N ALA A 108 -7.59 -4.27 -4.14
CA ALA A 108 -7.55 -5.24 -3.07
C ALA A 108 -8.69 -6.26 -3.20
N VAL A 109 -8.59 -7.31 -2.43
CA VAL A 109 -9.63 -8.33 -2.29
C VAL A 109 -10.03 -8.42 -0.83
N GLU A 110 -11.32 -8.30 -0.57
CA GLU A 110 -11.89 -8.65 0.71
C GLU A 110 -12.22 -10.15 0.70
N VAL A 111 -11.63 -10.87 1.64
CA VAL A 111 -11.82 -12.31 1.82
C VAL A 111 -12.59 -12.54 3.11
N LEU A 112 -13.80 -13.06 3.00
CA LEU A 112 -14.59 -13.49 4.15
C LEU A 112 -14.26 -14.96 4.44
N VAL A 113 -13.82 -15.23 5.66
CA VAL A 113 -13.40 -16.56 6.10
C VAL A 113 -14.19 -17.01 7.31
N GLN A 114 -14.34 -18.32 7.47
CA GLN A 114 -14.85 -18.96 8.67
C GLN A 114 -13.72 -19.75 9.34
N LEU A 115 -13.45 -19.46 10.60
CA LEU A 115 -12.49 -20.16 11.41
C LEU A 115 -13.08 -21.49 11.88
N LYS A 116 -12.23 -22.42 12.34
CA LYS A 116 -12.64 -23.74 12.87
C LYS A 116 -13.59 -23.65 14.07
N ASN A 117 -13.53 -22.55 14.84
CA ASN A 117 -14.45 -22.31 15.97
C ASN A 117 -15.82 -21.78 15.54
N GLY A 118 -16.08 -21.63 14.22
CA GLY A 118 -17.31 -21.08 13.65
C GLY A 118 -17.33 -19.56 13.54
N GLU A 119 -16.34 -18.85 14.09
CA GLU A 119 -16.23 -17.40 13.98
C GLU A 119 -15.99 -16.99 12.53
N ARG A 120 -16.62 -15.89 12.10
CA ARG A 120 -16.42 -15.31 10.76
C ARG A 120 -15.61 -14.03 10.85
N ARG A 121 -14.64 -13.89 9.99
CA ARG A 121 -13.77 -12.69 9.88
C ARG A 121 -13.63 -12.28 8.44
N SER A 122 -13.50 -10.98 8.23
CA SER A 122 -13.16 -10.40 6.93
C SER A 122 -11.75 -9.83 6.97
N VAL A 123 -10.97 -10.11 5.94
CA VAL A 123 -9.62 -9.58 5.76
C VAL A 123 -9.55 -8.91 4.40
N VAL A 124 -9.09 -7.67 4.37
CA VAL A 124 -8.79 -6.95 3.13
C VAL A 124 -7.29 -7.03 2.90
N GLN A 125 -6.91 -7.56 1.76
CA GLN A 125 -5.50 -7.66 1.36
C GLN A 125 -5.31 -7.24 -0.09
N ALA A 126 -4.12 -6.76 -0.44
CA ALA A 126 -3.79 -6.46 -1.82
C ALA A 126 -4.01 -7.70 -2.70
N LYS A 127 -4.42 -7.47 -3.94
CA LYS A 127 -4.64 -8.55 -4.91
C LYS A 127 -3.29 -9.22 -5.22
N ALA A 128 -2.97 -10.26 -4.46
CA ALA A 128 -1.80 -11.10 -4.72
C ALA A 128 -2.05 -12.01 -5.94
N GLY A 129 -0.98 -12.60 -6.48
CA GLY A 129 -1.09 -13.53 -7.61
C GLY A 129 -1.89 -14.81 -7.33
N GLU A 130 -2.24 -15.09 -6.07
CA GLU A 130 -3.02 -16.25 -5.65
C GLU A 130 -4.52 -15.96 -5.68
N SER A 131 -5.25 -16.68 -6.52
CA SER A 131 -6.71 -16.58 -6.60
C SER A 131 -7.36 -17.44 -5.54
N LEU A 132 -8.05 -16.81 -4.59
CA LEU A 132 -8.85 -17.47 -3.55
C LEU A 132 -10.31 -17.55 -4.01
N VAL A 133 -10.92 -18.72 -3.84
CA VAL A 133 -12.33 -18.95 -4.17
C VAL A 133 -13.08 -19.52 -2.98
N ALA A 134 -14.39 -19.36 -2.97
CA ALA A 134 -15.24 -19.90 -1.91
C ALA A 134 -15.06 -21.43 -1.79
N GLY A 135 -14.88 -21.92 -0.58
CA GLY A 135 -14.59 -23.32 -0.26
C GLY A 135 -13.11 -23.65 -0.14
N ASP A 136 -12.19 -22.77 -0.53
CA ASP A 136 -10.75 -22.99 -0.36
C ASP A 136 -10.39 -23.10 1.13
N ALA A 137 -9.59 -24.12 1.45
CA ALA A 137 -8.92 -24.21 2.75
C ALA A 137 -7.77 -23.20 2.78
N VAL A 138 -7.75 -22.33 3.77
CA VAL A 138 -6.79 -21.23 3.92
C VAL A 138 -6.22 -21.17 5.32
N ILE A 139 -5.10 -20.49 5.44
CA ILE A 139 -4.51 -20.12 6.72
C ILE A 139 -4.45 -18.60 6.84
N LEU A 140 -4.80 -18.09 8.01
CA LEU A 140 -4.59 -16.70 8.38
C LEU A 140 -3.25 -16.60 9.09
N VAL A 141 -2.33 -15.87 8.49
CA VAL A 141 -1.00 -15.62 9.06
C VAL A 141 -0.98 -14.21 9.63
N THR A 142 -0.80 -14.10 10.94
CA THR A 142 -0.72 -12.80 11.63
C THR A 142 0.73 -12.52 12.02
N THR A 143 1.30 -11.44 11.48
CA THR A 143 2.66 -10.98 11.77
C THR A 143 2.64 -9.47 11.97
N GLY A 144 3.17 -8.98 13.10
CA GLY A 144 3.26 -7.54 13.36
C GLY A 144 1.91 -6.80 13.34
N GLY A 145 0.82 -7.48 13.71
CA GLY A 145 -0.54 -6.93 13.67
C GLY A 145 -1.19 -6.91 12.28
N LYS A 146 -0.49 -7.37 11.25
CA LYS A 146 -1.03 -7.54 9.90
C LYS A 146 -1.48 -8.99 9.70
N VAL A 147 -2.63 -9.17 9.06
CA VAL A 147 -3.20 -10.49 8.75
C VAL A 147 -3.13 -10.71 7.24
N ARG A 148 -2.66 -11.88 6.85
CA ARG A 148 -2.65 -12.34 5.46
C ARG A 148 -3.39 -13.67 5.36
N VAL A 149 -4.18 -13.83 4.31
CA VAL A 149 -4.87 -15.07 3.96
C VAL A 149 -4.15 -15.70 2.79
N THR A 150 -3.71 -16.95 2.95
CA THR A 150 -3.08 -17.75 1.89
C THR A 150 -3.69 -19.15 1.87
N LYS A 151 -3.60 -19.86 0.73
CA LYS A 151 -4.05 -21.25 0.68
C LYS A 151 -3.30 -22.08 1.70
N ALA A 152 -4.04 -22.97 2.37
CA ALA A 152 -3.43 -23.89 3.30
C ALA A 152 -2.49 -24.84 2.53
N PRO A 153 -1.23 -24.99 2.95
CA PRO A 153 -0.36 -26.00 2.37
C PRO A 153 -0.95 -27.39 2.60
N ALA A 154 -0.73 -28.31 1.65
CA ALA A 154 -1.09 -29.71 1.86
C ALA A 154 -0.42 -30.20 3.16
N VAL A 155 -1.22 -30.75 4.09
CA VAL A 155 -0.68 -31.32 5.31
C VAL A 155 0.15 -32.54 4.93
N VAL A 156 1.46 -32.40 5.00
CA VAL A 156 2.37 -33.54 4.90
C VAL A 156 2.25 -34.29 6.21
N THR A 157 1.50 -35.39 6.24
CA THR A 157 1.52 -36.30 7.37
C THR A 157 2.97 -36.76 7.56
N PRO A 158 3.59 -36.57 8.75
CA PRO A 158 4.94 -37.04 8.95
C PRO A 158 4.98 -38.54 8.65
N VAL A 159 5.83 -38.94 7.70
CA VAL A 159 6.15 -40.34 7.45
C VAL A 159 6.84 -40.87 8.73
N GLY A 160 6.12 -41.55 9.62
CA GLY A 160 6.72 -42.06 10.85
C GLY A 160 5.78 -42.30 12.02
N ALA A 161 4.48 -42.06 11.90
CA ALA A 161 3.55 -42.60 12.89
C ALA A 161 3.35 -44.08 12.61
N LEU A 162 4.27 -44.92 13.13
CA LEU A 162 4.06 -46.37 13.20
C LEU A 162 2.75 -46.63 13.97
N PRO A 163 1.86 -47.50 13.46
CA PRO A 163 0.68 -47.89 14.21
C PRO A 163 1.13 -48.53 15.50
N LYS A 164 0.67 -48.02 16.65
CA LYS A 164 0.82 -48.71 17.94
C LYS A 164 0.08 -50.03 17.80
N SER A 165 0.84 -51.12 17.71
CA SER A 165 0.32 -52.48 17.86
C SER A 165 -0.21 -52.65 19.28
N SER A 166 -1.48 -52.99 19.38
CA SER A 166 -2.14 -53.47 20.63
C SER A 166 -1.52 -54.80 21.08
#